data_36fcd138eefb334d2e60412cca249683
#
_entry.id   36fcd138eefb334d2e60412cca249683
#
_cell.length_a   1.000
_cell.length_b   1.000
_cell.length_c   1.000
_cell.angle_alpha   90.00
_cell.angle_beta   90.00
_cell.angle_gamma   90.00
#
_symmetry.space_group_name_H-M   'P 1'
#
loop_
_entity.id
_entity.type
_entity.pdbx_description
1 polymer ?
#
loop_
_entity_poly.entity_id
_entity_poly.type
_entity_poly.pdbx_seq_one_letter_code
_entity_poly.pdbx_strand_id
1 'polypeptide(L)'
;NYSNYIILLIKFKKEEIIFMSHKFYKPAKSRLQRSELAVPGSSPKMFEKALNSNADYVFLDLEDAVSPNDKITARANIIKALKEINWREKGKTISVRINSLDTHYMYRDLIEIVEQAGNEVDTILLPKAGTASDVYMVDCMLTQIEENKKIKNKIGIECLIETALGMSNIKEIAKSSGRLEALHFGVADYAASL
;
A
#
# COMPACT_ATOMS: atom_id res chain seq x y z
N ASN A 1 15.07 45.69 5.79
CA ASN A 1 14.36 44.66 6.56
C ASN A 1 14.88 43.23 6.25
N TYR A 2 16.21 43.10 6.26
CA TYR A 2 16.90 41.82 6.09
C TYR A 2 16.76 40.89 7.30
N SER A 3 16.49 41.41 8.49
CA SER A 3 16.32 40.61 9.72
C SER A 3 15.13 39.65 9.67
N ASN A 4 14.01 40.03 9.05
CA ASN A 4 12.82 39.18 9.00
C ASN A 4 12.96 38.01 8.01
N TYR A 5 13.76 38.20 6.94
CA TYR A 5 14.04 37.11 5.99
C TYR A 5 14.99 36.06 6.57
N ILE A 6 15.98 36.51 7.36
CA ILE A 6 16.93 35.58 8.00
C ILE A 6 16.22 34.75 9.07
N ILE A 7 15.28 35.34 9.83
CA ILE A 7 14.52 34.63 10.87
C ILE A 7 13.55 33.61 10.22
N LEU A 8 12.96 33.97 9.08
CA LEU A 8 12.08 33.06 8.34
C LEU A 8 12.85 31.87 7.74
N LEU A 9 14.01 32.12 7.16
CA LEU A 9 14.89 31.07 6.61
C LEU A 9 15.46 30.16 7.72
N ILE A 10 15.78 30.69 8.88
CA ILE A 10 16.23 29.90 10.03
C ILE A 10 15.09 29.07 10.61
N LYS A 11 13.86 29.60 10.63
CA LYS A 11 12.68 28.86 11.07
C LYS A 11 12.34 27.69 10.12
N PHE A 12 12.35 27.94 8.80
CA PHE A 12 12.19 26.89 7.80
C PHE A 12 13.29 25.83 7.88
N LYS A 13 14.55 26.23 7.97
CA LYS A 13 15.66 25.28 8.13
C LYS A 13 15.58 24.49 9.45
N LYS A 14 15.08 25.09 10.51
CA LYS A 14 14.97 24.40 11.80
C LYS A 14 13.84 23.37 11.83
N GLU A 15 12.73 23.63 11.14
CA GLU A 15 11.64 22.66 10.96
C GLU A 15 12.05 21.55 9.98
N GLU A 16 12.70 21.86 8.85
CA GLU A 16 13.23 20.86 7.93
C GLU A 16 14.32 19.99 8.56
N ILE A 17 15.22 20.57 9.38
CA ILE A 17 16.28 19.81 10.07
C ILE A 17 15.67 18.83 11.10
N ILE A 18 14.57 19.19 11.76
CA ILE A 18 13.88 18.29 12.69
C ILE A 18 13.21 17.15 11.95
N PHE A 19 12.66 17.40 10.75
CA PHE A 19 12.03 16.37 9.92
C PHE A 19 13.03 15.47 9.16
N MET A 20 14.25 15.94 8.93
CA MET A 20 15.30 15.18 8.22
C MET A 20 16.32 14.50 9.15
N SER A 21 16.12 14.53 10.45
CA SER A 21 17.02 13.82 11.36
C SER A 21 16.78 12.32 11.27
N HIS A 22 17.82 11.55 10.92
CA HIS A 22 17.79 10.08 10.91
C HIS A 22 17.45 9.44 12.28
N LYS A 23 17.35 10.24 13.33
CA LYS A 23 16.98 9.81 14.69
C LYS A 23 15.49 10.03 15.01
N PHE A 24 14.78 10.78 14.19
CA PHE A 24 13.38 11.09 14.40
C PHE A 24 12.56 10.65 13.19
N TYR A 25 12.04 9.44 13.28
CA TYR A 25 11.07 8.93 12.31
C TYR A 25 9.66 9.32 12.75
N LYS A 26 8.86 9.82 11.82
CA LYS A 26 7.43 9.88 12.04
C LYS A 26 6.93 8.43 12.06
N PRO A 27 6.34 7.95 13.15
CA PRO A 27 5.82 6.59 13.20
C PRO A 27 4.81 6.39 12.07
N ALA A 28 4.83 5.22 11.45
CA ALA A 28 3.77 4.80 10.56
C ALA A 28 2.43 4.74 11.31
N LYS A 29 1.33 4.81 10.57
CA LYS A 29 0.00 4.67 11.17
C LYS A 29 -0.12 3.29 11.81
N SER A 30 -0.46 3.27 13.10
CA SER A 30 -0.71 2.00 13.78
C SER A 30 -1.98 1.35 13.27
N ARG A 31 -1.87 0.10 12.84
CA ARG A 31 -2.99 -0.73 12.37
C ARG A 31 -2.95 -2.10 13.04
N LEU A 32 -4.09 -2.76 13.12
CA LEU A 32 -4.14 -4.14 13.58
C LEU A 32 -3.73 -5.09 12.45
N GLN A 33 -2.66 -5.86 12.65
CA GLN A 33 -2.07 -6.77 11.66
C GLN A 33 -1.48 -8.03 12.31
N ARG A 34 -2.08 -8.50 13.41
CA ARG A 34 -1.63 -9.72 14.10
C ARG A 34 -1.90 -10.99 13.29
N SER A 35 -2.90 -10.93 12.44
CA SER A 35 -3.30 -12.01 11.54
C SER A 35 -3.77 -11.43 10.22
N GLU A 36 -3.35 -12.06 9.13
CA GLU A 36 -3.60 -11.62 7.75
C GLU A 36 -4.36 -12.67 6.98
N LEU A 37 -5.32 -12.24 6.19
CA LEU A 37 -6.14 -13.09 5.35
C LEU A 37 -6.13 -12.60 3.90
N ALA A 38 -5.61 -13.43 3.00
CA ALA A 38 -5.68 -13.22 1.56
C ALA A 38 -7.05 -13.64 1.02
N VAL A 39 -7.66 -12.79 0.21
CA VAL A 39 -8.97 -13.08 -0.39
C VAL A 39 -8.93 -12.79 -1.88
N PRO A 40 -9.03 -13.80 -2.75
CA PRO A 40 -9.00 -13.61 -4.20
C PRO A 40 -10.12 -12.69 -4.68
N GLY A 41 -9.78 -11.64 -5.44
CA GLY A 41 -10.77 -10.73 -6.03
C GLY A 41 -11.72 -11.41 -7.01
N SER A 42 -11.32 -12.55 -7.56
CA SER A 42 -12.17 -13.40 -8.41
C SER A 42 -13.27 -14.15 -7.64
N SER A 43 -13.26 -14.12 -6.30
CA SER A 43 -14.16 -14.92 -5.46
C SER A 43 -15.03 -14.08 -4.52
N PRO A 44 -16.04 -13.33 -5.02
CA PRO A 44 -16.87 -12.44 -4.19
C PRO A 44 -17.54 -13.13 -2.99
N LYS A 45 -17.85 -14.41 -3.11
CA LYS A 45 -18.44 -15.22 -2.01
C LYS A 45 -17.54 -15.30 -0.77
N MET A 46 -16.25 -15.04 -0.92
CA MET A 46 -15.29 -15.06 0.18
C MET A 46 -15.24 -13.75 0.95
N PHE A 47 -15.70 -12.64 0.40
CA PHE A 47 -15.59 -11.32 1.02
C PHE A 47 -16.35 -11.24 2.34
N GLU A 48 -17.60 -11.69 2.39
CA GLU A 48 -18.36 -11.73 3.65
C GLU A 48 -17.76 -12.68 4.68
N LYS A 49 -17.21 -13.81 4.23
CA LYS A 49 -16.53 -14.74 5.13
C LYS A 49 -15.28 -14.10 5.75
N ALA A 50 -14.52 -13.35 4.95
CA ALA A 50 -13.36 -12.61 5.42
C ALA A 50 -13.74 -11.50 6.40
N LEU A 51 -14.80 -10.75 6.12
CA LEU A 51 -15.34 -9.73 7.02
C LEU A 51 -15.66 -10.30 8.41
N ASN A 52 -16.27 -11.49 8.45
CA ASN A 52 -16.70 -12.16 9.68
C ASN A 52 -15.62 -13.07 10.28
N SER A 53 -14.42 -13.12 9.71
CA SER A 53 -13.28 -13.87 10.25
C SER A 53 -12.67 -13.16 11.46
N ASN A 54 -11.78 -13.86 12.17
CA ASN A 54 -10.99 -13.27 13.26
C ASN A 54 -9.71 -12.57 12.77
N ALA A 55 -9.47 -12.50 11.48
CA ALA A 55 -8.30 -11.79 10.94
C ALA A 55 -8.43 -10.29 11.18
N ASP A 56 -7.36 -9.65 11.64
CA ASP A 56 -7.30 -8.20 11.80
C ASP A 56 -7.12 -7.49 10.44
N TYR A 57 -6.29 -8.09 9.59
CA TYR A 57 -5.93 -7.55 8.28
C TYR A 57 -6.48 -8.45 7.17
N VAL A 58 -7.15 -7.83 6.23
CA VAL A 58 -7.67 -8.52 5.04
C VAL A 58 -7.10 -7.83 3.82
N PHE A 59 -6.42 -8.56 2.96
CA PHE A 59 -6.07 -8.02 1.66
C PHE A 59 -6.85 -8.72 0.53
N LEU A 60 -7.49 -7.89 -0.29
CA LEU A 60 -8.18 -8.31 -1.48
C LEU A 60 -7.16 -8.45 -2.60
N ASP A 61 -7.03 -9.64 -3.15
CA ASP A 61 -5.93 -10.00 -4.02
C ASP A 61 -6.27 -9.86 -5.50
N LEU A 62 -5.40 -9.18 -6.25
CA LEU A 62 -5.42 -9.11 -7.71
C LEU A 62 -4.26 -9.85 -8.35
N GLU A 63 -3.31 -10.35 -7.55
CA GLU A 63 -2.08 -10.94 -8.05
C GLU A 63 -2.20 -12.46 -8.21
N ASP A 64 -1.42 -13.25 -7.51
CA ASP A 64 -1.22 -14.68 -7.75
C ASP A 64 -2.49 -15.53 -7.57
N ALA A 65 -3.40 -15.13 -6.69
CA ALA A 65 -4.66 -15.85 -6.49
C ALA A 65 -5.74 -15.57 -7.57
N VAL A 66 -5.41 -14.77 -8.59
CA VAL A 66 -6.34 -14.40 -9.68
C VAL A 66 -5.72 -14.74 -11.03
N SER A 67 -6.44 -15.54 -11.82
CA SER A 67 -5.96 -15.90 -13.16
C SER A 67 -5.88 -14.67 -14.10
N PRO A 68 -5.02 -14.69 -15.13
CA PRO A 68 -4.94 -13.61 -16.12
C PRO A 68 -6.28 -13.23 -16.73
N ASN A 69 -7.14 -14.21 -17.00
CA ASN A 69 -8.46 -14.00 -17.63
C ASN A 69 -9.44 -13.30 -16.67
N ASP A 70 -9.23 -13.41 -15.37
CA ASP A 70 -10.13 -12.89 -14.35
C ASP A 70 -9.69 -11.52 -13.79
N LYS A 71 -8.51 -11.00 -14.14
CA LYS A 71 -7.94 -9.78 -13.58
C LYS A 71 -8.90 -8.59 -13.65
N ILE A 72 -9.56 -8.37 -14.77
CA ILE A 72 -10.51 -7.27 -14.98
C ILE A 72 -11.74 -7.44 -14.09
N THR A 73 -12.31 -8.63 -14.08
CA THR A 73 -13.50 -8.93 -13.26
C THR A 73 -13.17 -8.87 -11.76
N ALA A 74 -12.02 -9.39 -11.36
CA ALA A 74 -11.55 -9.34 -9.98
C ALA A 74 -11.41 -7.89 -9.48
N ARG A 75 -10.85 -6.99 -10.31
CA ARG A 75 -10.74 -5.56 -9.98
C ARG A 75 -12.12 -4.93 -9.76
N ALA A 76 -13.06 -5.19 -10.66
CA ALA A 76 -14.44 -4.70 -10.51
C ALA A 76 -15.12 -5.23 -9.23
N ASN A 77 -14.93 -6.50 -8.91
CA ASN A 77 -15.44 -7.10 -7.70
C ASN A 77 -14.85 -6.46 -6.44
N ILE A 78 -13.55 -6.21 -6.43
CA ILE A 78 -12.87 -5.55 -5.30
C ILE A 78 -13.39 -4.13 -5.12
N ILE A 79 -13.50 -3.34 -6.19
CA ILE A 79 -14.05 -1.98 -6.13
C ILE A 79 -15.46 -2.00 -5.53
N LYS A 80 -16.30 -2.93 -5.97
CA LYS A 80 -17.65 -3.12 -5.44
C LYS A 80 -17.60 -3.48 -3.95
N ALA A 81 -16.79 -4.45 -3.56
CA ALA A 81 -16.67 -4.90 -2.18
C ALA A 81 -16.14 -3.79 -1.23
N LEU A 82 -15.22 -2.96 -1.69
CA LEU A 82 -14.74 -1.81 -0.93
C LEU A 82 -15.84 -0.79 -0.66
N LYS A 83 -16.72 -0.54 -1.63
CA LYS A 83 -17.81 0.42 -1.50
C LYS A 83 -19.02 -0.09 -0.72
N GLU A 84 -19.32 -1.38 -0.82
CA GLU A 84 -20.57 -1.95 -0.28
C GLU A 84 -20.41 -2.62 1.08
N ILE A 85 -19.19 -3.06 1.42
CA ILE A 85 -18.89 -3.77 2.66
C ILE A 85 -18.20 -2.83 3.64
N ASN A 86 -18.76 -2.72 4.85
CA ASN A 86 -18.20 -1.83 5.86
C ASN A 86 -17.12 -2.54 6.70
N TRP A 87 -15.93 -2.68 6.09
CA TRP A 87 -14.78 -3.37 6.70
C TRP A 87 -14.32 -2.74 8.00
N ARG A 88 -14.30 -1.40 8.06
CA ARG A 88 -13.79 -0.66 9.22
C ARG A 88 -14.68 -0.78 10.45
N GLU A 89 -16.01 -0.84 10.28
CA GLU A 89 -16.92 -1.07 11.41
C GLU A 89 -16.70 -2.43 12.08
N LYS A 90 -16.18 -3.41 11.33
CA LYS A 90 -15.79 -4.71 11.86
C LYS A 90 -14.35 -4.74 12.40
N GLY A 91 -13.69 -3.57 12.49
CA GLY A 91 -12.34 -3.46 13.02
C GLY A 91 -11.27 -4.02 12.08
N LYS A 92 -11.57 -4.18 10.78
CA LYS A 92 -10.60 -4.69 9.80
C LYS A 92 -9.69 -3.57 9.31
N THR A 93 -8.41 -3.88 9.15
CA THR A 93 -7.52 -3.15 8.23
C THR A 93 -7.72 -3.76 6.85
N ILE A 94 -8.08 -2.93 5.88
CA ILE A 94 -8.38 -3.38 4.51
C ILE A 94 -7.32 -2.92 3.52
N SER A 95 -6.74 -3.87 2.83
CA SER A 95 -5.71 -3.66 1.81
C SER A 95 -6.12 -4.24 0.46
N VAL A 96 -5.44 -3.78 -0.59
CA VAL A 96 -5.52 -4.40 -1.91
C VAL A 96 -4.11 -4.78 -2.35
N ARG A 97 -3.88 -6.07 -2.61
CA ARG A 97 -2.66 -6.53 -3.26
C ARG A 97 -2.83 -6.34 -4.76
N ILE A 98 -2.10 -5.37 -5.30
CA ILE A 98 -2.06 -5.09 -6.74
C ILE A 98 -1.16 -6.11 -7.45
N ASN A 99 -1.22 -6.15 -8.78
CA ASN A 99 -0.24 -6.92 -9.54
C ASN A 99 1.16 -6.27 -9.44
N SER A 100 2.19 -7.06 -9.66
CA SER A 100 3.58 -6.62 -9.60
C SER A 100 3.92 -5.62 -10.73
N LEU A 101 4.96 -4.80 -10.52
CA LEU A 101 5.37 -3.74 -11.44
C LEU A 101 5.89 -4.27 -12.78
N ASP A 102 6.31 -5.49 -12.86
CA ASP A 102 6.77 -6.17 -14.08
C ASP A 102 5.63 -6.68 -14.95
N THR A 103 4.37 -6.43 -14.55
CA THR A 103 3.18 -6.80 -15.32
C THR A 103 2.50 -5.58 -15.94
N HIS A 104 1.73 -5.79 -17.00
CA HIS A 104 0.91 -4.75 -17.61
C HIS A 104 -0.42 -4.49 -16.87
N TYR A 105 -0.66 -5.15 -15.73
CA TYR A 105 -1.89 -5.01 -14.96
C TYR A 105 -1.80 -3.92 -13.90
N MET A 106 -0.62 -3.74 -13.28
CA MET A 106 -0.42 -2.96 -12.06
C MET A 106 -0.98 -1.54 -12.16
N TYR A 107 -0.68 -0.82 -13.23
CA TYR A 107 -1.10 0.57 -13.35
C TYR A 107 -2.63 0.74 -13.34
N ARG A 108 -3.35 -0.21 -13.98
CA ARG A 108 -4.81 -0.23 -13.96
C ARG A 108 -5.36 -0.58 -12.59
N ASP A 109 -4.74 -1.53 -11.89
CA ASP A 109 -5.13 -1.88 -10.54
C ASP A 109 -5.08 -0.65 -9.65
N LEU A 110 -3.94 0.05 -9.65
CA LEU A 110 -3.73 1.20 -8.79
C LEU A 110 -4.69 2.35 -9.14
N ILE A 111 -4.76 2.72 -10.42
CA ILE A 111 -5.62 3.83 -10.86
C ILE A 111 -7.09 3.53 -10.57
N GLU A 112 -7.61 2.40 -11.02
CA GLU A 112 -9.05 2.12 -10.95
C GLU A 112 -9.53 1.89 -9.52
N ILE A 113 -8.73 1.19 -8.68
CA ILE A 113 -9.06 0.99 -7.27
C ILE A 113 -9.06 2.33 -6.52
N VAL A 114 -7.99 3.11 -6.67
CA VAL A 114 -7.84 4.34 -5.88
C VAL A 114 -8.79 5.43 -6.34
N GLU A 115 -8.99 5.60 -7.65
CA GLU A 115 -9.96 6.58 -8.15
C GLU A 115 -11.40 6.30 -7.72
N GLN A 116 -11.79 5.03 -7.65
CA GLN A 116 -13.17 4.65 -7.41
C GLN A 116 -13.49 4.32 -5.96
N ALA A 117 -12.51 3.86 -5.18
CA ALA A 117 -12.71 3.38 -3.81
C ALA A 117 -11.59 3.77 -2.82
N GLY A 118 -10.74 4.74 -3.15
CA GLY A 118 -9.56 5.09 -2.35
C GLY A 118 -9.88 5.55 -0.92
N ASN A 119 -11.03 6.14 -0.66
CA ASN A 119 -11.44 6.48 0.70
C ASN A 119 -11.69 5.25 1.58
N GLU A 120 -11.95 4.10 0.99
CA GLU A 120 -12.25 2.84 1.67
C GLU A 120 -11.04 1.91 1.79
N VAL A 121 -9.92 2.26 1.16
CA VAL A 121 -8.67 1.50 1.22
C VAL A 121 -7.78 2.05 2.32
N ASP A 122 -7.21 1.17 3.13
CA ASP A 122 -6.23 1.55 4.15
C ASP A 122 -4.81 1.50 3.60
N THR A 123 -4.44 0.42 2.91
CA THR A 123 -3.10 0.24 2.33
C THR A 123 -3.16 -0.41 0.95
N ILE A 124 -2.14 -0.14 0.15
CA ILE A 124 -1.82 -0.92 -1.06
C ILE A 124 -0.67 -1.86 -0.71
N LEU A 125 -0.86 -3.15 -0.94
CA LEU A 125 0.17 -4.17 -0.80
C LEU A 125 0.86 -4.37 -2.15
N LEU A 126 2.12 -3.95 -2.21
CA LEU A 126 2.98 -4.06 -3.39
C LEU A 126 3.72 -5.39 -3.36
N PRO A 127 3.41 -6.36 -4.24
CA PRO A 127 4.12 -7.63 -4.31
C PRO A 127 5.48 -7.46 -5.01
N LYS A 128 6.39 -8.38 -4.76
CA LYS A 128 7.68 -8.52 -5.44
C LYS A 128 8.51 -7.23 -5.47
N ALA A 129 8.39 -6.41 -4.41
CA ALA A 129 9.16 -5.18 -4.30
C ALA A 129 10.66 -5.49 -4.32
N GLY A 130 11.35 -5.02 -5.35
CA GLY A 130 12.75 -5.30 -5.61
C GLY A 130 13.68 -4.15 -5.26
N THR A 131 13.20 -2.91 -5.37
CA THR A 131 13.99 -1.69 -5.19
C THR A 131 13.21 -0.57 -4.51
N ALA A 132 13.92 0.42 -3.99
CA ALA A 132 13.32 1.66 -3.47
C ALA A 132 12.49 2.41 -4.54
N SER A 133 12.89 2.30 -5.81
CA SER A 133 12.19 2.95 -6.92
C SER A 133 10.80 2.37 -7.16
N ASP A 134 10.57 1.11 -6.85
CA ASP A 134 9.27 0.46 -6.98
C ASP A 134 8.26 1.12 -6.03
N VAL A 135 8.67 1.32 -4.79
CA VAL A 135 7.87 2.01 -3.77
C VAL A 135 7.65 3.48 -4.13
N TYR A 136 8.70 4.16 -4.59
CA TYR A 136 8.62 5.56 -5.00
C TYR A 136 7.62 5.78 -6.15
N MET A 137 7.61 4.88 -7.13
CA MET A 137 6.65 4.94 -8.24
C MET A 137 5.21 4.86 -7.72
N VAL A 138 4.91 3.89 -6.84
CA VAL A 138 3.58 3.72 -6.25
C VAL A 138 3.19 4.94 -5.42
N ASP A 139 4.11 5.49 -4.61
CA ASP A 139 3.88 6.70 -3.82
C ASP A 139 3.52 7.91 -4.71
N CYS A 140 4.27 8.14 -5.80
CA CYS A 140 3.99 9.20 -6.75
C CYS A 140 2.59 9.07 -7.37
N MET A 141 2.20 7.87 -7.80
CA MET A 141 0.89 7.61 -8.38
C MET A 141 -0.22 7.84 -7.35
N LEU A 142 -0.08 7.28 -6.14
CA LEU A 142 -1.04 7.47 -5.05
C LEU A 142 -1.23 8.97 -4.74
N THR A 143 -0.13 9.71 -4.62
CA THR A 143 -0.16 11.15 -4.32
C THR A 143 -0.96 11.91 -5.37
N GLN A 144 -0.70 11.67 -6.65
CA GLN A 144 -1.40 12.36 -7.76
C GLN A 144 -2.89 12.01 -7.80
N ILE A 145 -3.24 10.74 -7.60
CA ILE A 145 -4.63 10.30 -7.61
C ILE A 145 -5.38 10.85 -6.40
N GLU A 146 -4.79 10.79 -5.21
CA GLU A 146 -5.38 11.33 -3.98
C GLU A 146 -5.67 12.83 -4.10
N GLU A 147 -4.73 13.60 -4.65
CA GLU A 147 -4.91 15.03 -4.88
C GLU A 147 -6.04 15.29 -5.89
N ASN A 148 -6.02 14.61 -7.02
CA ASN A 148 -7.02 14.77 -8.08
C ASN A 148 -8.43 14.40 -7.60
N LYS A 149 -8.58 13.28 -6.88
CA LYS A 149 -9.86 12.78 -6.38
C LYS A 149 -10.25 13.34 -5.02
N LYS A 150 -9.41 14.18 -4.41
CA LYS A 150 -9.62 14.76 -3.07
C LYS A 150 -9.86 13.68 -2.01
N ILE A 151 -9.09 12.61 -2.07
CA ILE A 151 -9.18 11.51 -1.12
C ILE A 151 -8.70 12.00 0.24
N LYS A 152 -9.53 11.84 1.27
CA LYS A 152 -9.27 12.40 2.61
C LYS A 152 -8.23 11.60 3.40
N ASN A 153 -8.22 10.29 3.22
CA ASN A 153 -7.32 9.39 3.93
C ASN A 153 -6.10 9.11 3.05
N LYS A 154 -4.91 9.41 3.56
CA LYS A 154 -3.69 8.94 2.89
C LYS A 154 -3.62 7.42 2.96
N ILE A 155 -3.51 6.80 1.80
CA ILE A 155 -3.36 5.37 1.64
C ILE A 155 -1.90 5.00 1.97
N GLY A 156 -1.70 4.03 2.88
CA GLY A 156 -0.38 3.49 3.18
C GLY A 156 0.13 2.56 2.09
N ILE A 157 1.44 2.30 2.10
CA ILE A 157 2.07 1.29 1.24
C ILE A 157 2.61 0.19 2.15
N GLU A 158 2.40 -1.05 1.76
CA GLU A 158 3.04 -2.21 2.34
C GLU A 158 3.73 -3.00 1.24
N CYS A 159 4.86 -3.60 1.53
CA CYS A 159 5.64 -4.32 0.53
C CYS A 159 5.82 -5.78 0.91
N LEU A 160 5.61 -6.68 -0.05
CA LEU A 160 6.05 -8.07 0.04
C LEU A 160 7.51 -8.16 -0.42
N ILE A 161 8.38 -8.55 0.50
CA ILE A 161 9.77 -8.90 0.22
C ILE A 161 9.80 -10.39 -0.04
N GLU A 162 9.81 -10.75 -1.31
CA GLU A 162 9.63 -12.13 -1.78
C GLU A 162 10.47 -12.45 -3.00
N THR A 163 11.54 -11.69 -3.21
CA THR A 163 12.56 -11.95 -4.23
C THR A 163 13.95 -11.77 -3.64
N ALA A 164 14.96 -12.44 -4.21
CA ALA A 164 16.36 -12.26 -3.83
C ALA A 164 16.80 -10.80 -3.99
N LEU A 165 16.32 -10.11 -5.04
CA LEU A 165 16.58 -8.69 -5.28
C LEU A 165 15.99 -7.82 -4.14
N GLY A 166 14.74 -8.04 -3.77
CA GLY A 166 14.08 -7.30 -2.69
C GLY A 166 14.76 -7.50 -1.34
N MET A 167 15.17 -8.73 -1.05
CA MET A 167 15.91 -9.04 0.17
C MET A 167 17.26 -8.32 0.21
N SER A 168 17.98 -8.26 -0.90
CA SER A 168 19.26 -7.54 -1.00
C SER A 168 19.09 -6.03 -0.78
N ASN A 169 17.96 -5.46 -1.16
CA ASN A 169 17.68 -4.03 -1.11
C ASN A 169 16.75 -3.61 0.05
N ILE A 170 16.45 -4.51 0.98
CA ILE A 170 15.44 -4.31 2.03
C ILE A 170 15.63 -3.02 2.84
N LYS A 171 16.88 -2.63 3.10
CA LYS A 171 17.21 -1.40 3.85
C LYS A 171 16.82 -0.14 3.08
N GLU A 172 17.01 -0.15 1.77
CA GLU A 172 16.68 0.99 0.92
C GLU A 172 15.16 1.04 0.66
N ILE A 173 14.52 -0.12 0.48
CA ILE A 173 13.07 -0.23 0.39
C ILE A 173 12.43 0.34 1.67
N ALA A 174 12.91 -0.05 2.84
CA ALA A 174 12.36 0.40 4.13
C ALA A 174 12.43 1.92 4.37
N LYS A 175 13.26 2.64 3.62
CA LYS A 175 13.44 4.10 3.74
C LYS A 175 12.84 4.89 2.59
N SER A 176 12.27 4.22 1.60
CA SER A 176 11.96 4.81 0.30
C SER A 176 10.76 5.75 0.30
N SER A 177 9.84 5.63 1.25
CA SER A 177 8.63 6.44 1.32
C SER A 177 8.16 6.65 2.75
N GLY A 178 7.64 7.85 3.02
CA GLY A 178 6.93 8.14 4.27
C GLY A 178 5.55 7.48 4.37
N ARG A 179 5.08 6.81 3.30
CA ARG A 179 3.83 6.04 3.27
C ARG A 179 4.04 4.57 3.63
N LEU A 180 5.30 4.10 3.66
CA LEU A 180 5.59 2.70 3.94
C LEU A 180 5.24 2.37 5.39
N GLU A 181 4.28 1.47 5.58
CA GLU A 181 3.76 1.09 6.89
C GLU A 181 4.30 -0.26 7.37
N ALA A 182 4.48 -1.23 6.45
CA ALA A 182 4.99 -2.56 6.80
C ALA A 182 5.77 -3.23 5.66
N LEU A 183 6.61 -4.18 6.04
CA LEU A 183 7.27 -5.13 5.15
C LEU A 183 6.80 -6.53 5.54
N HIS A 184 6.29 -7.27 4.57
CA HIS A 184 5.89 -8.68 4.71
C HIS A 184 6.95 -9.56 4.08
N PHE A 185 7.11 -10.77 4.56
CA PHE A 185 8.03 -11.74 3.97
C PHE A 185 7.26 -12.86 3.26
N GLY A 186 7.38 -12.93 1.93
CA GLY A 186 6.76 -13.97 1.11
C GLY A 186 7.69 -15.16 0.90
N VAL A 187 7.65 -16.13 1.81
CA VAL A 187 8.63 -17.25 1.85
C VAL A 187 8.58 -18.14 0.62
N ALA A 188 7.41 -18.36 0.02
CA ALA A 188 7.24 -19.28 -1.12
C ALA A 188 7.92 -18.71 -2.38
N ASP A 189 7.57 -17.49 -2.74
CA ASP A 189 8.15 -16.80 -3.91
C ASP A 189 9.62 -16.48 -3.69
N TYR A 190 10.01 -16.12 -2.47
CA TYR A 190 11.42 -15.93 -2.15
C TYR A 190 12.23 -17.19 -2.43
N ALA A 191 11.79 -18.36 -1.95
CA ALA A 191 12.47 -19.62 -2.19
C ALA A 191 12.52 -19.97 -3.70
N ALA A 192 11.48 -19.63 -4.45
CA ALA A 192 11.43 -19.84 -5.90
C ALA A 192 12.33 -18.87 -6.67
N SER A 193 12.70 -17.72 -6.09
CA SER A 193 13.54 -16.70 -6.71
C SER A 193 15.04 -16.96 -6.56
N LEU A 194 15.44 -17.95 -5.75
CA LEU A 194 16.84 -18.36 -5.51
C LEU A 194 17.28 -19.42 -6.52
#